data_653580056f92af174ac7c8f3fa5c440e
#
_entry.id   653580056f92af174ac7c8f3fa5c440e
#
_cell.length_a   1.000
_cell.length_b   1.000
_cell.length_c   1.000
_cell.angle_alpha   90.00
_cell.angle_beta   90.00
_cell.angle_gamma   90.00
#
_symmetry.space_group_name_H-M   'P 1'
#
loop_
_entity.id
_entity.type
_entity.pdbx_description
1 polymer ?
#
loop_
_entity_poly.entity_id
_entity_poly.type
_entity_poly.pdbx_seq_one_letter_code
_entity_poly.pdbx_strand_id
1 'polypeptide(L)'
;RLAVSLHAPSDELRNELVPMNKRFNTTQVLDAAHDYYLSSKRRVSIEYALMRGINDQAEHAKLLAKRLNHYGDDWVHVNPIPLNPIEGSKWTASKPEDEQRFIEILRSAGISATLRDTRGSDIDGACGQLAAKELANNLVSRS
;
A
#
# COMPACT_ATOMS: atom_id res chain seq x y z
N ARG A 1 7.69 16.05 -0.50
CA ARG A 1 6.52 15.20 -0.21
C ARG A 1 6.94 13.73 -0.15
N LEU A 2 6.61 13.06 0.93
CA LEU A 2 7.02 11.67 1.13
C LEU A 2 5.90 10.71 0.73
N ALA A 3 6.26 9.70 -0.05
CA ALA A 3 5.38 8.58 -0.38
C ALA A 3 6.08 7.29 0.04
N VAL A 4 5.35 6.44 0.73
CA VAL A 4 5.87 5.17 1.22
C VAL A 4 5.12 4.02 0.56
N SER A 5 5.83 3.13 -0.10
CA SER A 5 5.25 1.92 -0.70
C SER A 5 5.19 0.84 0.37
N LEU A 6 4.03 0.69 0.99
CA LEU A 6 3.88 -0.23 2.11
C LEU A 6 3.42 -1.62 1.68
N HIS A 7 2.35 -1.70 0.95
CA HIS A 7 1.77 -2.91 0.32
C HIS A 7 1.32 -4.02 1.28
N ALA A 8 1.55 -3.88 2.56
CA ALA A 8 1.10 -4.86 3.55
C ALA A 8 0.97 -4.22 4.93
N PRO A 9 0.00 -4.66 5.75
CA PRO A 9 -0.19 -4.11 7.09
C PRO A 9 0.64 -4.82 8.16
N SER A 10 1.36 -5.89 7.81
CA SER A 10 2.15 -6.66 8.75
C SER A 10 3.52 -6.99 8.17
N ASP A 11 4.48 -7.28 9.04
CA ASP A 11 5.81 -7.70 8.63
C ASP A 11 5.78 -9.06 7.93
N GLU A 12 4.96 -9.97 8.42
CA GLU A 12 4.86 -11.31 7.84
C GLU A 12 4.49 -11.25 6.36
N LEU A 13 3.44 -10.50 6.04
CA LEU A 13 3.02 -10.35 4.66
C LEU A 13 3.99 -9.50 3.86
N ARG A 14 4.50 -8.42 4.44
CA ARG A 14 5.43 -7.55 3.73
C ARG A 14 6.75 -8.24 3.43
N ASN A 15 7.19 -9.15 4.29
CA ASN A 15 8.39 -9.95 4.02
C ASN A 15 8.25 -10.78 2.74
N GLU A 16 7.05 -11.23 2.43
CA GLU A 16 6.78 -11.99 1.22
C GLU A 16 6.74 -11.10 -0.02
N LEU A 17 6.19 -9.89 0.12
CA LEU A 17 5.95 -8.99 -1.01
C LEU A 17 7.12 -8.04 -1.27
N VAL A 18 7.80 -7.61 -0.20
CA VAL A 18 8.87 -6.61 -0.27
C VAL A 18 10.04 -7.13 0.56
N PRO A 19 11.03 -7.77 -0.07
CA PRO A 19 12.17 -8.32 0.68
C PRO A 19 12.93 -7.29 1.51
N MET A 20 12.87 -6.01 1.15
CA MET A 20 13.47 -4.93 1.96
C MET A 20 12.92 -4.89 3.37
N ASN A 21 11.75 -5.48 3.63
CA ASN A 21 11.18 -5.49 4.97
C ASN A 21 12.03 -6.27 5.98
N LYS A 22 12.83 -7.20 5.50
CA LYS A 22 13.78 -7.94 6.37
C LYS A 22 14.85 -7.00 6.92
N ARG A 23 15.13 -5.94 6.19
CA ARG A 23 16.14 -4.94 6.56
C ARG A 23 15.51 -3.77 7.30
N PHE A 24 14.33 -3.33 6.85
CA PHE A 24 13.57 -2.24 7.45
C PHE A 24 12.12 -2.70 7.59
N ASN A 25 11.75 -3.09 8.81
CA ASN A 25 10.40 -3.60 9.05
C ASN A 25 9.34 -2.49 9.00
N THR A 26 8.07 -2.89 9.05
CA THR A 26 6.96 -1.93 8.94
C THR A 26 6.99 -0.88 10.03
N THR A 27 7.35 -1.24 11.24
CA THR A 27 7.44 -0.29 12.35
C THR A 27 8.52 0.76 12.08
N GLN A 28 9.69 0.33 11.61
CA GLN A 28 10.77 1.27 11.28
C GLN A 28 10.36 2.21 10.15
N VAL A 29 9.70 1.69 9.13
CA VAL A 29 9.24 2.49 7.99
C VAL A 29 8.18 3.50 8.45
N LEU A 30 7.21 3.06 9.25
CA LEU A 30 6.14 3.95 9.73
C LEU A 30 6.66 4.98 10.73
N ASP A 31 7.59 4.59 11.60
CA ASP A 31 8.22 5.53 12.54
C ASP A 31 8.94 6.64 11.77
N ALA A 32 9.72 6.28 10.76
CA ALA A 32 10.45 7.26 9.94
C ALA A 32 9.48 8.17 9.18
N ALA A 33 8.41 7.61 8.65
CA ALA A 33 7.40 8.38 7.93
C ALA A 33 6.70 9.37 8.88
N HIS A 34 6.38 8.94 10.09
CA HIS A 34 5.75 9.80 11.07
C HIS A 34 6.70 10.92 11.53
N ASP A 35 7.98 10.61 11.71
CA ASP A 35 8.99 11.64 12.02
C ASP A 35 9.06 12.70 10.92
N TYR A 36 8.98 12.28 9.66
CA TYR A 36 8.92 13.22 8.55
C TYR A 36 7.69 14.11 8.64
N TYR A 37 6.53 13.54 8.97
CA TYR A 37 5.30 14.32 9.18
C TYR A 37 5.49 15.35 10.29
N LEU A 38 6.06 14.95 11.42
CA LEU A 38 6.25 15.85 12.56
C LEU A 38 7.16 17.02 12.22
N SER A 39 8.19 16.80 11.43
CA SER A 39 9.14 17.85 11.08
C SER A 39 8.67 18.73 9.93
N SER A 40 8.02 18.15 8.92
CA SER A 40 7.61 18.87 7.72
C SER A 40 6.20 19.46 7.80
N LYS A 41 5.35 18.94 8.68
CA LYS A 41 3.93 19.26 8.77
C LYS A 41 3.15 18.89 7.51
N ARG A 42 3.68 17.97 6.71
CA ARG A 42 3.05 17.50 5.48
C ARG A 42 2.64 16.05 5.62
N ARG A 43 1.40 15.73 5.23
CA ARG A 43 0.93 14.35 5.27
C ARG A 43 1.80 13.46 4.42
N VAL A 44 1.95 12.22 4.89
CA VAL A 44 2.67 11.17 4.16
C VAL A 44 1.66 10.39 3.32
N SER A 45 2.05 10.08 2.07
CA SER A 45 1.24 9.21 1.21
C SER A 45 1.67 7.76 1.42
N ILE A 46 0.71 6.89 1.69
CA ILE A 46 0.95 5.45 1.79
C ILE A 46 0.44 4.81 0.51
N GLU A 47 1.35 4.32 -0.31
CA GLU A 47 1.01 3.61 -1.53
C GLU A 47 0.81 2.13 -1.23
N TYR A 48 -0.28 1.56 -1.74
CA TYR A 48 -0.67 0.20 -1.39
C TYR A 48 -1.24 -0.49 -2.61
N ALA A 49 -0.46 -1.32 -3.29
CA ALA A 49 -0.92 -2.05 -4.46
C ALA A 49 -1.81 -3.21 -4.01
N LEU A 50 -3.07 -3.19 -4.44
CA LEU A 50 -4.05 -4.20 -4.06
C LEU A 50 -3.89 -5.45 -4.94
N MET A 51 -3.70 -6.58 -4.31
CA MET A 51 -3.52 -7.89 -4.97
C MET A 51 -4.57 -8.86 -4.46
N ARG A 52 -5.30 -9.46 -5.39
CA ARG A 52 -6.43 -10.33 -5.07
C ARG A 52 -6.05 -11.45 -4.11
N GLY A 53 -6.75 -11.55 -2.98
CA GLY A 53 -6.58 -12.61 -2.00
C GLY A 53 -5.29 -12.56 -1.20
N ILE A 54 -4.42 -11.59 -1.47
CA ILE A 54 -3.10 -11.51 -0.84
C ILE A 54 -3.08 -10.44 0.25
N ASN A 55 -3.47 -9.20 -0.12
CA ASN A 55 -3.39 -8.08 0.82
C ASN A 55 -4.63 -7.18 0.79
N ASP A 56 -5.68 -7.58 0.09
CA ASP A 56 -6.86 -6.75 -0.20
C ASP A 56 -8.10 -7.08 0.62
N GLN A 57 -7.98 -7.96 1.61
CA GLN A 57 -9.14 -8.40 2.39
C GLN A 57 -9.44 -7.45 3.55
N ALA A 58 -10.66 -7.57 4.11
CA ALA A 58 -11.10 -6.71 5.20
C ALA A 58 -10.14 -6.73 6.40
N GLU A 59 -9.61 -7.89 6.74
CA GLU A 59 -8.66 -8.03 7.85
C GLU A 59 -7.39 -7.20 7.62
N HIS A 60 -6.94 -7.13 6.36
CA HIS A 60 -5.76 -6.33 6.01
C HIS A 60 -6.03 -4.84 6.20
N ALA A 61 -7.21 -4.38 5.77
CA ALA A 61 -7.58 -2.98 5.93
C ALA A 61 -7.73 -2.60 7.40
N LYS A 62 -8.32 -3.47 8.19
CA LYS A 62 -8.51 -3.23 9.63
C LYS A 62 -7.16 -3.14 10.36
N LEU A 63 -6.25 -4.03 10.04
CA LEU A 63 -4.92 -4.01 10.65
C LEU A 63 -4.14 -2.77 10.22
N LEU A 64 -4.21 -2.42 8.95
CA LEU A 64 -3.57 -1.20 8.44
C LEU A 64 -4.10 0.02 9.17
N ALA A 65 -5.43 0.13 9.32
CA ALA A 65 -6.05 1.24 10.01
C ALA A 65 -5.56 1.33 11.45
N LYS A 66 -5.50 0.22 12.14
CA LYS A 66 -5.02 0.16 13.52
C LYS A 66 -3.58 0.65 13.62
N ARG A 67 -2.73 0.21 12.71
CA ARG A 67 -1.31 0.58 12.75
C ARG A 67 -1.10 2.07 12.44
N LEU A 68 -1.84 2.60 11.48
CA LEU A 68 -1.72 4.02 11.15
C LEU A 68 -2.29 4.91 12.26
N ASN A 69 -3.41 4.53 12.86
CA ASN A 69 -4.02 5.30 13.94
C ASN A 69 -3.20 5.27 15.23
N HIS A 70 -2.30 4.32 15.37
CA HIS A 70 -1.38 4.29 16.52
C HIS A 70 -0.55 5.57 16.61
N TYR A 71 -0.24 6.19 15.49
CA TYR A 71 0.59 7.41 15.43
C TYR A 71 -0.22 8.71 15.58
N GLY A 72 -1.54 8.63 15.54
CA GLY A 72 -2.41 9.80 15.63
C GLY A 72 -3.24 10.01 14.38
N ASP A 73 -3.93 11.14 14.32
CA ASP A 73 -4.88 11.47 13.25
C ASP A 73 -4.23 12.33 12.17
N ASP A 74 -4.81 12.26 10.97
CA ASP A 74 -4.53 13.20 9.85
C ASP A 74 -3.08 13.32 9.40
N TRP A 75 -2.27 12.30 9.64
CA TRP A 75 -0.88 12.36 9.23
C TRP A 75 -0.59 11.60 7.92
N VAL A 76 -1.52 10.76 7.48
CA VAL A 76 -1.36 9.96 6.25
C VAL A 76 -2.55 10.10 5.33
N HIS A 77 -2.30 9.87 4.07
CA HIS A 77 -3.33 9.61 3.06
C HIS A 77 -2.97 8.29 2.38
N VAL A 78 -3.87 7.33 2.40
CA VAL A 78 -3.63 6.02 1.79
C VAL A 78 -4.12 6.05 0.35
N ASN A 79 -3.27 5.63 -0.56
CA ASN A 79 -3.59 5.50 -1.98
C ASN A 79 -3.57 4.02 -2.37
N PRO A 80 -4.69 3.30 -2.21
CA PRO A 80 -4.77 1.96 -2.76
C PRO A 80 -4.73 2.04 -4.28
N ILE A 81 -3.90 1.20 -4.89
CA ILE A 81 -3.67 1.21 -6.32
C ILE A 81 -4.16 -0.12 -6.89
N PRO A 82 -5.17 -0.11 -7.78
CA PRO A 82 -5.58 -1.33 -8.46
C PRO A 82 -4.42 -1.87 -9.30
N LEU A 83 -4.12 -3.15 -9.13
CA LEU A 83 -3.07 -3.79 -9.89
C LEU A 83 -3.58 -4.12 -11.29
N ASN A 84 -2.84 -3.70 -12.33
CA ASN A 84 -3.14 -4.12 -13.69
C ASN A 84 -2.47 -5.46 -13.93
N PRO A 85 -3.22 -6.49 -14.37
CA PRO A 85 -2.62 -7.80 -14.64
C PRO A 85 -1.53 -7.68 -15.72
N ILE A 86 -0.40 -8.29 -15.44
CA ILE A 86 0.70 -8.37 -16.39
C ILE A 86 0.88 -9.84 -16.74
N GLU A 87 1.03 -10.13 -18.02
CA GLU A 87 1.26 -11.49 -18.47
C GLU A 87 2.50 -12.06 -17.77
N GLY A 88 2.34 -13.27 -17.19
CA GLY A 88 3.40 -13.90 -16.42
C GLY A 88 3.48 -13.50 -14.97
N SER A 89 2.68 -12.52 -14.54
CA SER A 89 2.64 -12.12 -13.13
C SER A 89 1.79 -13.10 -12.33
N LYS A 90 2.25 -13.44 -11.13
CA LYS A 90 1.48 -14.27 -10.20
C LYS A 90 0.42 -13.49 -9.44
N TRP A 91 0.45 -12.16 -9.51
CA TRP A 91 -0.53 -11.32 -8.83
C TRP A 91 -1.67 -10.97 -9.76
N THR A 92 -2.88 -10.97 -9.19
CA THR A 92 -4.12 -10.71 -9.92
C THR A 92 -4.77 -9.45 -9.35
N ALA A 93 -5.47 -8.70 -10.20
CA ALA A 93 -6.19 -7.52 -9.77
C ALA A 93 -7.29 -7.86 -8.79
N SER A 94 -7.48 -7.02 -7.77
CA SER A 94 -8.55 -7.16 -6.80
C SER A 94 -9.91 -7.01 -7.45
N LYS A 95 -10.92 -7.63 -6.84
CA LYS A 95 -12.30 -7.44 -7.25
C LYS A 95 -12.75 -6.03 -6.86
N PRO A 96 -13.60 -5.38 -7.67
CA PRO A 96 -14.10 -4.04 -7.33
C PRO A 96 -14.75 -3.96 -5.95
N GLU A 97 -15.51 -4.97 -5.55
CA GLU A 97 -16.13 -4.99 -4.23
C GLU A 97 -15.12 -5.07 -3.10
N ASP A 98 -14.00 -5.76 -3.30
CA ASP A 98 -12.92 -5.83 -2.31
C ASP A 98 -12.18 -4.49 -2.21
N GLU A 99 -11.96 -3.83 -3.34
CA GLU A 99 -11.36 -2.49 -3.37
C GLU A 99 -12.21 -1.50 -2.59
N GLN A 100 -13.51 -1.50 -2.83
CA GLN A 100 -14.43 -0.60 -2.15
C GLN A 100 -14.49 -0.88 -0.65
N ARG A 101 -14.54 -2.15 -0.27
CA ARG A 101 -14.57 -2.53 1.14
C ARG A 101 -13.29 -2.09 1.85
N PHE A 102 -12.15 -2.27 1.21
CA PHE A 102 -10.85 -1.85 1.76
C PHE A 102 -10.86 -0.36 2.08
N ILE A 103 -11.29 0.46 1.12
CA ILE A 103 -11.34 1.91 1.30
C ILE A 103 -12.36 2.31 2.36
N GLU A 104 -13.53 1.68 2.38
CA GLU A 104 -14.56 1.99 3.36
C GLU A 104 -14.09 1.70 4.78
N ILE A 105 -13.36 0.61 4.98
CA ILE A 105 -12.82 0.27 6.29
C ILE A 105 -11.83 1.33 6.75
N LEU A 106 -10.93 1.77 5.86
CA LEU A 106 -9.97 2.83 6.19
C LEU A 106 -10.71 4.14 6.54
N ARG A 107 -11.66 4.54 5.73
CA ARG A 107 -12.42 5.78 5.98
C ARG A 107 -13.23 5.70 7.26
N SER A 108 -13.83 4.56 7.54
CA SER A 108 -14.58 4.35 8.79
C SER A 108 -13.69 4.46 10.02
N ALA A 109 -12.41 4.18 9.87
CA ALA A 109 -11.43 4.31 10.94
C ALA A 109 -10.85 5.73 11.03
N GLY A 110 -11.36 6.67 10.23
CA GLY A 110 -10.90 8.05 10.24
C GLY A 110 -9.66 8.31 9.39
N ILE A 111 -9.28 7.36 8.53
CA ILE A 111 -8.10 7.50 7.69
C ILE A 111 -8.51 7.97 6.30
N SER A 112 -7.85 9.02 5.82
CA SER A 112 -8.05 9.51 4.46
C SER A 112 -7.57 8.46 3.47
N ALA A 113 -8.42 8.07 2.52
CA ALA A 113 -8.09 7.06 1.54
C ALA A 113 -8.83 7.34 0.23
N THR A 114 -8.13 7.22 -0.89
CA THR A 114 -8.71 7.41 -2.21
C THR A 114 -8.14 6.35 -3.14
N LEU A 115 -9.03 5.62 -3.80
CA LEU A 115 -8.60 4.64 -4.79
C LEU A 115 -8.03 5.39 -6.00
N ARG A 116 -6.79 5.06 -6.36
CA ARG A 116 -6.21 5.60 -7.58
C ARG A 116 -6.72 4.76 -8.73
N ASP A 117 -7.63 5.30 -9.52
CA ASP A 117 -8.17 4.59 -10.67
C ASP A 117 -7.21 4.71 -11.85
N THR A 118 -6.45 3.64 -12.08
CA THR A 118 -5.50 3.60 -13.18
C THR A 118 -6.01 2.83 -14.38
N ARG A 119 -7.27 2.36 -14.30
CA ARG A 119 -7.86 1.55 -15.37
C ARG A 119 -8.39 2.46 -16.47
N GLY A 120 -8.14 2.06 -17.71
CA GLY A 120 -8.68 2.75 -18.88
C GLY A 120 -7.81 3.86 -19.44
N SER A 121 -6.62 4.08 -18.91
CA SER A 121 -5.67 5.07 -19.41
C SER A 121 -4.33 4.39 -19.63
N ASP A 122 -3.65 4.73 -20.73
CA ASP A 122 -2.35 4.16 -21.04
C ASP A 122 -1.31 4.52 -19.99
N ILE A 123 -1.35 5.75 -19.53
CA ILE A 123 -0.43 6.21 -18.48
C ILE A 123 -0.69 5.46 -17.20
N ASP A 124 -1.95 5.32 -16.83
CA ASP A 124 -2.34 4.62 -15.61
C ASP A 124 -2.02 3.12 -15.72
N GLY A 125 -2.22 2.54 -16.91
CA GLY A 125 -1.83 1.17 -17.16
C GLY A 125 -0.33 0.98 -16.98
N ALA A 126 0.47 1.92 -17.47
CA ALA A 126 1.91 1.90 -17.28
C ALA A 126 2.29 2.01 -15.80
N CYS A 127 1.58 2.82 -15.04
CA CYS A 127 1.82 2.93 -13.59
C CYS A 127 1.51 1.62 -12.88
N GLY A 128 0.41 0.95 -13.25
CA GLY A 128 0.08 -0.35 -12.68
C GLY A 128 1.14 -1.39 -13.01
N GLN A 129 1.61 -1.40 -14.24
CA GLN A 129 2.69 -2.29 -14.67
C GLN A 129 3.98 -1.99 -13.93
N LEU A 130 4.29 -0.72 -13.76
CA LEU A 130 5.49 -0.31 -13.05
C LEU A 130 5.46 -0.74 -11.60
N ALA A 131 4.33 -0.58 -10.93
CA ALA A 131 4.18 -1.02 -9.55
C ALA A 131 4.42 -2.52 -9.41
N ALA A 132 3.81 -3.33 -10.28
CA ALA A 132 3.99 -4.77 -10.27
C ALA A 132 5.44 -5.14 -10.58
N LYS A 133 6.06 -4.43 -11.52
CA LYS A 133 7.45 -4.64 -11.88
C LYS A 133 8.40 -4.27 -10.74
N GLU A 134 8.13 -3.19 -10.05
CA GLU A 134 8.91 -2.81 -8.88
C GLU A 134 8.83 -3.84 -7.77
N LEU A 135 7.65 -4.38 -7.51
CA LEU A 135 7.49 -5.46 -6.55
C LEU A 135 8.30 -6.67 -6.96
N ALA A 136 8.22 -7.07 -8.22
CA ALA A 136 8.98 -8.19 -8.75
C ALA A 136 10.49 -7.94 -8.64
N ASN A 137 10.94 -6.74 -8.99
CA ASN A 137 12.35 -6.37 -8.90
C ASN A 137 12.82 -6.38 -7.45
N ASN A 138 12.00 -5.88 -6.52
CA ASN A 138 12.33 -5.90 -5.11
C ASN A 138 12.46 -7.32 -4.57
N LEU A 139 11.63 -8.24 -5.09
CA LEU A 139 11.69 -9.65 -4.70
C LEU A 139 12.96 -10.34 -5.22
N VAL A 140 13.51 -9.87 -6.33
CA VAL A 140 14.67 -10.52 -6.98
C VAL A 140 15.97 -9.82 -6.65
N SER A 141 16.02 -8.50 -6.73
CA SER A 141 17.30 -7.77 -6.73
C SER A 141 17.71 -7.21 -5.38
N ARG A 142 16.83 -7.21 -4.39
CA ARG A 142 17.12 -6.63 -3.09
C ARG A 142 17.07 -7.63 -1.95
N SER A 143 16.94 -8.87 -2.30
CA SER A 143 16.93 -9.96 -1.33
C SER A 143 18.31 -10.16 -0.70
#